data_757dc3dc6be6987e0ee49fd9b40afb51
#
_entry.id   757dc3dc6be6987e0ee49fd9b40afb51
#
_cell.length_a   1.000
_cell.length_b   1.000
_cell.length_c   1.000
_cell.angle_alpha   90.00
_cell.angle_beta   90.00
_cell.angle_gamma   90.00
#
_symmetry.space_group_name_H-M   'P 1'
#
loop_
_entity.id
_entity.type
_entity.pdbx_description
1 polymer ?
#
loop_
_entity_poly.entity_id
_entity_poly.type
_entity_poly.pdbx_seq_one_letter_code
_entity_poly.pdbx_strand_id
1 'polypeptide(L)'
;SEAALVKELESKGIGRPSTYAAIISTIQARGYVKLENKRFFVNKIGLIVSDRLMESFNEIMDYDFTANLENELDEIASGNLEWKSVLNKFYQTFQDDLNSAGSAEDGMKPNEPTETNIICPSCNKSNMLIRNSANGVFLGCAGYFKSGDEQCKHTMNLISGDEAVSVDDQEEASNLFIKKRCHICGTSMDNYLIDENRKIHVCANNPECSGFLLEEGQFK
;
A
#
# COMPACT_ATOMS: atom_id res chain seq x y z
N SER A 1 12.06 1.30 -15.01
CA SER A 1 11.28 1.23 -16.25
C SER A 1 10.69 -0.17 -16.43
N GLU A 2 9.68 -0.32 -17.30
CA GLU A 2 9.09 -1.62 -17.62
C GLU A 2 10.13 -2.61 -18.13
N ALA A 3 10.99 -2.20 -19.05
CA ALA A 3 12.06 -3.06 -19.56
C ALA A 3 13.06 -3.49 -18.47
N ALA A 4 13.37 -2.61 -17.51
CA ALA A 4 14.26 -2.95 -16.40
C ALA A 4 13.58 -3.95 -15.44
N LEU A 5 12.28 -3.81 -15.20
CA LEU A 5 11.52 -4.73 -14.36
C LEU A 5 11.42 -6.11 -15.01
N VAL A 6 11.12 -6.19 -16.32
CA VAL A 6 11.10 -7.48 -17.04
C VAL A 6 12.47 -8.15 -16.98
N LYS A 7 13.55 -7.41 -17.21
CA LYS A 7 14.92 -7.95 -17.12
C LYS A 7 15.23 -8.48 -15.73
N GLU A 8 14.77 -7.81 -14.68
CA GLU A 8 14.97 -8.25 -13.30
C GLU A 8 14.16 -9.53 -13.00
N LEU A 9 12.90 -9.61 -13.43
CA LEU A 9 12.06 -10.80 -13.30
C LEU A 9 12.71 -12.00 -14.02
N GLU A 10 13.19 -11.79 -15.24
CA GLU A 10 13.88 -12.80 -16.03
C GLU A 10 15.16 -13.28 -15.36
N SER A 11 15.98 -12.37 -14.84
CA SER A 11 17.25 -12.70 -14.16
C SER A 11 17.05 -13.52 -12.89
N LYS A 12 15.88 -13.36 -12.24
CA LYS A 12 15.48 -14.11 -11.03
C LYS A 12 14.66 -15.36 -11.33
N GLY A 13 14.35 -15.65 -12.58
CA GLY A 13 13.52 -16.80 -12.97
C GLY A 13 12.04 -16.65 -12.56
N ILE A 14 11.57 -15.44 -12.27
CA ILE A 14 10.20 -15.14 -11.84
C ILE A 14 9.32 -14.86 -13.06
N GLY A 15 8.30 -15.70 -13.28
CA GLY A 15 7.43 -15.60 -14.45
C GLY A 15 8.09 -16.10 -15.73
N ARG A 16 7.39 -15.95 -16.84
CA ARG A 16 7.82 -16.34 -18.18
C ARG A 16 7.46 -15.23 -19.17
N PRO A 17 8.01 -15.19 -20.37
CA PRO A 17 7.69 -14.15 -21.36
C PRO A 17 6.19 -13.95 -21.59
N SER A 18 5.41 -15.02 -21.50
CA SER A 18 3.95 -14.97 -21.65
C SER A 18 3.21 -14.31 -20.46
N THR A 19 3.84 -14.21 -19.28
CA THR A 19 3.20 -13.69 -18.06
C THR A 19 3.68 -12.30 -17.64
N TYR A 20 4.82 -11.80 -18.14
CA TYR A 20 5.36 -10.50 -17.70
C TYR A 20 4.40 -9.34 -17.90
N ALA A 21 3.73 -9.28 -19.05
CA ALA A 21 2.76 -8.21 -19.33
C ALA A 21 1.56 -8.26 -18.36
N ALA A 22 1.09 -9.47 -18.02
CA ALA A 22 0.00 -9.66 -17.06
C ALA A 22 0.40 -9.26 -15.63
N ILE A 23 1.61 -9.60 -15.20
CA ILE A 23 2.17 -9.19 -13.89
C ILE A 23 2.21 -7.67 -13.79
N ILE A 24 2.81 -6.99 -14.78
CA ILE A 24 2.95 -5.54 -14.81
C ILE A 24 1.58 -4.84 -14.83
N SER A 25 0.66 -5.32 -15.65
CA SER A 25 -0.71 -4.80 -15.73
C SER A 25 -1.45 -4.97 -14.38
N THR A 26 -1.27 -6.09 -13.69
CA THR A 26 -1.91 -6.38 -12.42
C THR A 26 -1.45 -5.43 -11.31
N ILE A 27 -0.14 -5.20 -11.16
CA ILE A 27 0.38 -4.30 -10.11
C ILE A 27 -0.05 -2.85 -10.33
N GLN A 28 -0.20 -2.42 -11.60
CA GLN A 28 -0.74 -1.11 -11.94
C GLN A 28 -2.26 -1.02 -11.67
N ALA A 29 -3.03 -2.02 -12.15
CA ALA A 29 -4.47 -2.04 -11.98
C ALA A 29 -4.91 -2.07 -10.52
N ARG A 30 -4.10 -2.69 -9.65
CA ARG A 30 -4.32 -2.71 -8.19
C ARG A 30 -3.81 -1.47 -7.48
N GLY A 31 -3.19 -0.54 -8.20
CA GLY A 31 -2.64 0.69 -7.64
C GLY A 31 -1.42 0.48 -6.74
N TYR A 32 -0.75 -0.67 -6.82
CA TYR A 32 0.47 -0.93 -6.04
C TYR A 32 1.65 -0.09 -6.52
N VAL A 33 1.65 0.23 -7.80
CA VAL A 33 2.62 1.13 -8.45
C VAL A 33 1.90 2.13 -9.34
N LYS A 34 2.51 3.30 -9.51
CA LYS A 34 2.13 4.29 -10.52
C LYS A 34 3.22 4.37 -11.58
N LEU A 35 2.82 4.65 -12.82
CA LEU A 35 3.73 4.87 -13.93
C LEU A 35 3.81 6.36 -14.25
N GLU A 36 4.96 6.97 -14.01
CA GLU A 36 5.25 8.37 -14.32
C GLU A 36 6.54 8.46 -15.15
N ASN A 37 6.52 9.22 -16.21
CA ASN A 37 7.67 9.41 -17.10
C ASN A 37 8.34 8.07 -17.52
N LYS A 38 7.52 7.05 -17.83
CA LYS A 38 7.96 5.69 -18.20
C LYS A 38 8.75 4.96 -17.08
N ARG A 39 8.56 5.35 -15.81
CA ARG A 39 9.15 4.71 -14.63
C ARG A 39 8.06 4.33 -13.64
N PHE A 40 8.22 3.17 -13.03
CA PHE A 40 7.37 2.73 -11.94
C PHE A 40 7.83 3.33 -10.61
N PHE A 41 6.88 3.84 -9.86
CA PHE A 41 7.04 4.27 -8.48
C PHE A 41 6.09 3.45 -7.61
N VAL A 42 6.58 2.93 -6.50
CA VAL A 42 5.76 2.15 -5.58
C VAL A 42 4.85 3.09 -4.80
N ASN A 43 3.56 2.79 -4.79
CA ASN A 43 2.59 3.50 -3.95
C ASN A 43 2.60 2.95 -2.52
N LYS A 44 2.11 3.75 -1.57
CA LYS A 44 2.04 3.34 -0.16
C LYS A 44 1.27 2.03 0.04
N ILE A 45 0.16 1.84 -0.66
CA ILE A 45 -0.60 0.59 -0.61
C ILE A 45 0.22 -0.62 -1.08
N GLY A 46 1.10 -0.43 -2.07
CA GLY A 46 1.99 -1.48 -2.53
C GLY A 46 3.00 -1.90 -1.46
N LEU A 47 3.59 -0.92 -0.74
CA LEU A 47 4.48 -1.21 0.39
C LEU A 47 3.75 -1.96 1.51
N ILE A 48 2.59 -1.45 1.96
CA ILE A 48 1.80 -2.08 3.02
C ILE A 48 1.45 -3.54 2.66
N VAL A 49 0.99 -3.78 1.43
CA VAL A 49 0.65 -5.15 0.99
C VAL A 49 1.88 -6.04 0.95
N SER A 50 3.01 -5.54 0.42
CA SER A 50 4.27 -6.29 0.38
C SER A 50 4.73 -6.68 1.78
N ASP A 51 4.77 -5.73 2.71
CA ASP A 51 5.24 -5.95 4.08
C ASP A 51 4.36 -6.98 4.80
N ARG A 52 3.03 -6.84 4.68
CA ARG A 52 2.08 -7.80 5.27
C ARG A 52 2.20 -9.22 4.71
N LEU A 53 2.41 -9.33 3.40
CA LEU A 53 2.62 -10.64 2.77
C LEU A 53 3.96 -11.25 3.19
N MET A 54 5.02 -10.45 3.32
CA MET A 54 6.31 -10.91 3.80
C MET A 54 6.26 -11.39 5.26
N GLU A 55 5.47 -10.74 6.12
CA GLU A 55 5.28 -11.17 7.51
C GLU A 55 4.55 -12.51 7.63
N SER A 56 3.49 -12.73 6.83
CA SER A 56 2.58 -13.86 7.00
C SER A 56 2.83 -15.02 6.02
N PHE A 57 3.50 -14.77 4.90
CA PHE A 57 3.75 -15.72 3.80
C PHE A 57 5.20 -15.66 3.32
N ASN A 58 6.14 -15.64 4.26
CA ASN A 58 7.55 -15.39 3.99
C ASN A 58 8.13 -16.34 2.93
N GLU A 59 7.83 -17.65 3.00
CA GLU A 59 8.30 -18.63 2.03
C GLU A 59 7.77 -18.35 0.61
N ILE A 60 6.46 -18.05 0.50
CA ILE A 60 5.82 -17.76 -0.80
C ILE A 60 6.34 -16.44 -1.40
N MET A 61 6.74 -15.48 -0.55
CA MET A 61 7.30 -14.19 -0.98
C MET A 61 8.78 -14.26 -1.34
N ASP A 62 9.44 -15.39 -1.10
CA ASP A 62 10.82 -15.61 -1.51
C ASP A 62 10.93 -15.73 -3.04
N TYR A 63 11.95 -15.08 -3.62
CA TYR A 63 12.18 -15.13 -5.07
C TYR A 63 12.52 -16.53 -5.55
N ASP A 64 13.30 -17.28 -4.76
CA ASP A 64 13.72 -18.64 -5.11
C ASP A 64 12.53 -19.60 -5.07
N PHE A 65 11.56 -19.39 -4.19
CA PHE A 65 10.31 -20.16 -4.17
C PHE A 65 9.55 -20.04 -5.49
N THR A 66 9.33 -18.80 -5.95
CA THR A 66 8.64 -18.56 -7.23
C THR A 66 9.41 -19.12 -8.41
N ALA A 67 10.73 -18.93 -8.45
CA ALA A 67 11.58 -19.47 -9.50
C ALA A 67 11.56 -21.01 -9.55
N ASN A 68 11.61 -21.67 -8.39
CA ASN A 68 11.52 -23.11 -8.28
C ASN A 68 10.16 -23.65 -8.73
N LEU A 69 9.07 -22.99 -8.35
CA LEU A 69 7.72 -23.36 -8.78
C LEU A 69 7.57 -23.26 -10.32
N GLU A 70 8.11 -22.20 -10.92
CA GLU A 70 8.11 -22.05 -12.38
C GLU A 70 8.91 -23.18 -13.06
N ASN A 71 10.04 -23.62 -12.49
CA ASN A 71 10.81 -24.73 -13.00
C ASN A 71 10.06 -26.07 -12.83
N GLU A 72 9.40 -26.30 -11.69
CA GLU A 72 8.56 -27.48 -11.46
C GLU A 72 7.40 -27.54 -12.47
N LEU A 73 6.81 -26.39 -12.85
CA LEU A 73 5.78 -26.32 -13.90
C LEU A 73 6.34 -26.69 -15.29
N ASP A 74 7.57 -26.28 -15.61
CA ASP A 74 8.24 -26.67 -16.86
C ASP A 74 8.52 -28.20 -16.88
N GLU A 75 8.92 -28.80 -15.75
CA GLU A 75 9.10 -30.25 -15.61
C GLU A 75 7.79 -31.02 -15.75
N ILE A 76 6.67 -30.47 -15.21
CA ILE A 76 5.33 -31.02 -15.42
C ILE A 76 4.97 -30.98 -16.92
N ALA A 77 5.21 -29.85 -17.59
CA ALA A 77 4.93 -29.69 -19.00
C ALA A 77 5.75 -30.66 -19.88
N SER A 78 6.96 -31.02 -19.43
CA SER A 78 7.83 -31.99 -20.08
C SER A 78 7.51 -33.46 -19.74
N GLY A 79 6.55 -33.69 -18.82
CA GLY A 79 6.15 -35.04 -18.40
C GLY A 79 7.08 -35.70 -17.38
N ASN A 80 8.04 -34.96 -16.83
CA ASN A 80 9.04 -35.47 -15.88
C ASN A 80 8.56 -35.42 -14.42
N LEU A 81 7.52 -34.63 -14.12
CA LEU A 81 7.01 -34.43 -12.77
C LEU A 81 5.47 -34.52 -12.75
N GLU A 82 4.94 -35.11 -11.68
CA GLU A 82 3.49 -35.22 -11.51
C GLU A 82 2.93 -33.92 -10.86
N TRP A 83 2.01 -33.27 -11.54
CA TRP A 83 1.43 -32.01 -11.11
C TRP A 83 0.73 -32.06 -9.74
N LYS A 84 0.13 -33.22 -9.38
CA LYS A 84 -0.56 -33.37 -8.09
C LYS A 84 0.41 -33.32 -6.91
N SER A 85 1.63 -33.82 -7.07
CA SER A 85 2.65 -33.79 -6.01
C SER A 85 3.09 -32.35 -5.72
N VAL A 86 3.33 -31.58 -6.77
CA VAL A 86 3.68 -30.15 -6.67
C VAL A 86 2.54 -29.34 -6.02
N LEU A 87 1.32 -29.55 -6.52
CA LEU A 87 0.15 -28.84 -5.99
C LEU A 87 -0.12 -29.18 -4.53
N ASN A 88 -0.01 -30.42 -4.13
CA ASN A 88 -0.22 -30.86 -2.74
C ASN A 88 0.82 -30.24 -1.80
N LYS A 89 2.10 -30.24 -2.20
CA LYS A 89 3.17 -29.61 -1.42
C LYS A 89 2.89 -28.12 -1.21
N PHE A 90 2.62 -27.40 -2.29
CA PHE A 90 2.26 -25.99 -2.22
C PHE A 90 1.05 -25.74 -1.31
N TYR A 91 -0.03 -26.53 -1.49
CA TYR A 91 -1.26 -26.36 -0.77
C TYR A 91 -1.11 -26.56 0.74
N GLN A 92 -0.30 -27.51 1.19
CA GLN A 92 -0.03 -27.74 2.60
C GLN A 92 0.64 -26.51 3.24
N THR A 93 1.76 -26.06 2.68
CA THR A 93 2.45 -24.85 3.18
C THR A 93 1.52 -23.64 3.19
N PHE A 94 0.79 -23.42 2.10
CA PHE A 94 -0.14 -22.29 1.97
C PHE A 94 -1.26 -22.35 3.02
N GLN A 95 -1.82 -23.54 3.32
CA GLN A 95 -2.86 -23.70 4.34
C GLN A 95 -2.33 -23.42 5.75
N ASP A 96 -1.11 -23.84 6.05
CA ASP A 96 -0.49 -23.58 7.35
C ASP A 96 -0.24 -22.07 7.54
N ASP A 97 0.30 -21.39 6.54
CA ASP A 97 0.48 -19.95 6.55
C ASP A 97 -0.86 -19.20 6.65
N LEU A 98 -1.89 -19.65 5.92
CA LEU A 98 -3.22 -19.03 5.94
C LEU A 98 -3.89 -19.18 7.32
N ASN A 99 -3.76 -20.32 7.96
CA ASN A 99 -4.27 -20.56 9.30
C ASN A 99 -3.54 -19.68 10.33
N SER A 100 -2.21 -19.55 10.20
CA SER A 100 -1.40 -18.68 11.06
C SER A 100 -1.78 -17.22 10.86
N ALA A 101 -1.90 -16.78 9.60
CA ALA A 101 -2.30 -15.40 9.27
C ALA A 101 -3.72 -15.05 9.75
N GLY A 102 -4.61 -16.03 9.86
CA GLY A 102 -5.98 -15.88 10.38
C GLY A 102 -6.10 -16.00 11.90
N SER A 103 -5.02 -16.30 12.63
CA SER A 103 -5.07 -16.46 14.07
C SER A 103 -5.29 -15.12 14.79
N ALA A 104 -5.96 -15.15 15.95
CA ALA A 104 -6.26 -13.94 16.73
C ALA A 104 -5.03 -13.38 17.46
N GLU A 105 -4.03 -14.22 17.73
CA GLU A 105 -2.84 -13.85 18.53
C GLU A 105 -1.67 -13.42 17.65
N ASP A 106 -1.37 -14.17 16.58
CA ASP A 106 -0.21 -13.97 15.71
C ASP A 106 -0.58 -13.66 14.26
N GLY A 107 -1.87 -13.47 13.95
CA GLY A 107 -2.36 -13.28 12.60
C GLY A 107 -2.11 -11.89 12.04
N MET A 108 -2.42 -11.74 10.75
CA MET A 108 -2.37 -10.46 10.06
C MET A 108 -3.18 -9.41 10.83
N LYS A 109 -2.49 -8.42 11.38
CA LYS A 109 -3.16 -7.30 12.05
C LYS A 109 -3.97 -6.52 11.02
N PRO A 110 -5.27 -6.26 11.28
CA PRO A 110 -6.04 -5.40 10.41
C PRO A 110 -5.39 -4.02 10.35
N ASN A 111 -5.38 -3.38 9.18
CA ASN A 111 -4.99 -1.98 9.05
C ASN A 111 -6.04 -1.12 9.75
N GLU A 112 -5.89 -0.94 11.06
CA GLU A 112 -6.76 -0.05 11.81
C GLU A 112 -6.57 1.38 11.32
N PRO A 113 -7.66 2.04 10.89
CA PRO A 113 -7.57 3.40 10.43
C PRO A 113 -7.23 4.30 11.61
N THR A 114 -6.28 5.24 11.41
CA THR A 114 -5.91 6.21 12.45
C THR A 114 -7.02 7.23 12.63
N GLU A 115 -7.58 7.32 13.83
CA GLU A 115 -8.59 8.32 14.16
C GLU A 115 -7.93 9.70 14.32
N THR A 116 -8.57 10.71 13.69
CA THR A 116 -8.18 12.12 13.80
C THR A 116 -9.16 12.87 14.71
N ASN A 117 -8.77 14.06 15.12
CA ASN A 117 -9.66 15.02 15.81
C ASN A 117 -10.46 15.92 14.86
N ILE A 118 -10.50 15.59 13.56
CA ILE A 118 -11.31 16.30 12.56
C ILE A 118 -12.73 15.75 12.61
N ILE A 119 -13.70 16.58 12.96
CA ILE A 119 -15.11 16.21 12.94
C ILE A 119 -15.59 16.12 11.48
N CYS A 120 -16.33 15.07 11.16
CA CYS A 120 -16.90 14.88 9.82
C CYS A 120 -17.84 16.02 9.45
N PRO A 121 -17.57 16.75 8.35
CA PRO A 121 -18.39 17.91 7.98
C PRO A 121 -19.81 17.55 7.50
N SER A 122 -20.04 16.29 7.16
CA SER A 122 -21.34 15.82 6.67
C SER A 122 -22.29 15.42 7.80
N CYS A 123 -21.82 14.63 8.77
CA CYS A 123 -22.68 14.16 9.86
C CYS A 123 -22.51 14.96 11.17
N ASN A 124 -21.43 15.68 11.34
CA ASN A 124 -21.06 16.45 12.55
C ASN A 124 -21.09 15.62 13.86
N LYS A 125 -21.02 14.29 13.77
CA LYS A 125 -21.16 13.38 14.92
C LYS A 125 -19.95 12.49 15.15
N SER A 126 -19.17 12.22 14.11
CA SER A 126 -18.06 11.25 14.16
C SER A 126 -16.78 11.91 13.65
N ASN A 127 -15.64 11.45 14.13
CA ASN A 127 -14.34 11.89 13.64
C ASN A 127 -14.03 11.31 12.26
N MET A 128 -13.10 11.94 11.57
CA MET A 128 -12.53 11.42 10.33
C MET A 128 -11.37 10.48 10.65
N LEU A 129 -11.24 9.43 9.85
CA LEU A 129 -10.20 8.41 9.95
C LEU A 129 -9.25 8.54 8.77
N ILE A 130 -7.94 8.49 9.02
CA ILE A 130 -6.92 8.37 7.96
C ILE A 130 -6.98 6.94 7.42
N ARG A 131 -7.20 6.79 6.12
CA ARG A 131 -7.29 5.51 5.43
C ARG A 131 -6.44 5.51 4.16
N ASN A 132 -5.97 4.33 3.77
CA ASN A 132 -5.20 4.12 2.55
C ASN A 132 -6.04 3.39 1.50
N SER A 133 -5.92 3.79 0.26
CA SER A 133 -6.55 3.16 -0.89
C SER A 133 -5.58 3.07 -2.07
N ALA A 134 -5.99 2.40 -3.15
CA ALA A 134 -5.23 2.37 -4.39
C ALA A 134 -4.96 3.78 -4.97
N ASN A 135 -5.85 4.74 -4.68
CA ASN A 135 -5.74 6.13 -5.17
C ASN A 135 -4.99 7.05 -4.17
N GLY A 136 -4.42 6.50 -3.11
CA GLY A 136 -3.68 7.25 -2.10
C GLY A 136 -4.36 7.32 -0.74
N VAL A 137 -3.88 8.23 0.09
CA VAL A 137 -4.40 8.49 1.44
C VAL A 137 -5.66 9.36 1.35
N PHE A 138 -6.67 9.05 2.14
CA PHE A 138 -7.90 9.82 2.23
C PHE A 138 -8.46 9.85 3.65
N LEU A 139 -9.35 10.79 3.94
CA LEU A 139 -10.09 10.82 5.18
C LEU A 139 -11.48 10.22 4.98
N GLY A 140 -11.84 9.24 5.79
CA GLY A 140 -13.17 8.61 5.81
C GLY A 140 -13.87 8.81 7.14
N CYS A 141 -15.18 9.03 7.14
CA CYS A 141 -15.94 9.17 8.37
C CYS A 141 -15.97 7.87 9.18
N ALA A 142 -15.71 7.93 10.49
CA ALA A 142 -15.84 6.78 11.39
C ALA A 142 -17.27 6.20 11.43
N GLY A 143 -18.26 7.01 11.12
CA GLY A 143 -19.65 6.57 10.98
C GLY A 143 -19.90 5.60 9.81
N TYR A 144 -18.92 5.37 8.94
CA TYR A 144 -19.03 4.38 7.86
C TYR A 144 -19.31 2.95 8.37
N PHE A 145 -18.76 2.60 9.53
CA PHE A 145 -18.90 1.28 10.13
C PHE A 145 -20.17 1.12 10.98
N LYS A 146 -20.94 2.19 11.14
CA LYS A 146 -22.22 2.17 11.83
C LYS A 146 -23.32 1.69 10.89
N SER A 147 -24.48 1.33 11.43
CA SER A 147 -25.64 0.88 10.66
C SER A 147 -26.85 1.84 10.87
N GLY A 148 -27.80 1.78 9.92
CA GLY A 148 -29.01 2.60 9.96
C GLY A 148 -28.73 4.11 9.81
N ASP A 149 -29.50 4.92 10.52
CA ASP A 149 -29.45 6.39 10.42
C ASP A 149 -28.15 7.02 10.95
N GLU A 150 -27.31 6.22 11.60
CA GLU A 150 -26.00 6.68 12.06
C GLU A 150 -24.88 6.44 11.03
N GLN A 151 -25.17 5.73 9.95
CA GLN A 151 -24.19 5.48 8.90
C GLN A 151 -23.87 6.77 8.14
N CYS A 152 -22.57 7.09 8.02
CA CYS A 152 -22.10 8.20 7.23
C CYS A 152 -20.97 7.74 6.29
N LYS A 153 -21.21 7.82 4.98
CA LYS A 153 -20.25 7.40 3.93
C LYS A 153 -19.38 8.55 3.42
N HIS A 154 -19.31 9.65 4.14
CA HIS A 154 -18.54 10.82 3.71
C HIS A 154 -17.04 10.51 3.67
N THR A 155 -16.40 10.92 2.58
CA THR A 155 -14.96 10.83 2.39
C THR A 155 -14.41 12.14 1.86
N MET A 156 -13.15 12.44 2.19
CA MET A 156 -12.41 13.59 1.68
C MET A 156 -11.09 13.09 1.10
N ASN A 157 -10.86 13.32 -0.19
CA ASN A 157 -9.57 13.01 -0.81
C ASN A 157 -8.52 13.98 -0.29
N LEU A 158 -7.33 13.46 -0.02
CA LEU A 158 -6.18 14.25 0.37
C LEU A 158 -5.29 14.45 -0.87
N ILE A 159 -4.91 15.69 -1.11
CA ILE A 159 -4.00 16.04 -2.21
C ILE A 159 -2.58 15.98 -1.65
N SER A 160 -1.69 15.23 -2.29
CA SER A 160 -0.27 15.19 -1.91
C SER A 160 0.32 16.60 -1.98
N GLY A 161 0.98 17.03 -0.92
CA GLY A 161 1.64 18.33 -0.89
C GLY A 161 2.75 18.48 -1.94
N ASP A 162 3.32 17.35 -2.36
CA ASP A 162 4.37 17.31 -3.40
C ASP A 162 3.80 17.57 -4.82
N GLU A 163 2.48 17.41 -5.01
CA GLU A 163 1.78 17.70 -6.28
C GLU A 163 1.31 19.15 -6.39
N ALA A 164 1.30 19.89 -5.28
CA ALA A 164 0.76 21.26 -5.22
C ALA A 164 1.81 22.35 -5.56
N VAL A 165 3.04 21.97 -5.88
CA VAL A 165 4.13 22.92 -6.18
C VAL A 165 4.26 23.09 -7.67
N SER A 166 4.03 24.31 -8.17
CA SER A 166 4.46 24.69 -9.52
C SER A 166 5.99 24.76 -9.56
N VAL A 167 6.60 24.24 -10.64
CA VAL A 167 8.04 24.07 -10.83
C VAL A 167 8.82 25.40 -10.81
N ASP A 168 8.14 26.55 -10.77
CA ASP A 168 8.72 27.89 -10.90
C ASP A 168 9.15 28.55 -9.58
N ASP A 169 8.83 27.96 -8.41
CA ASP A 169 9.14 28.53 -7.11
C ASP A 169 10.15 27.68 -6.32
N GLN A 170 11.45 27.92 -6.59
CA GLN A 170 12.54 27.18 -5.93
C GLN A 170 12.65 27.45 -4.41
N GLU A 171 12.18 28.58 -3.91
CA GLU A 171 12.17 28.88 -2.46
C GLU A 171 11.04 28.17 -1.71
N GLU A 172 9.84 28.08 -2.30
CA GLU A 172 8.75 27.29 -1.75
C GLU A 172 9.06 25.78 -1.79
N ALA A 173 9.70 25.30 -2.86
CA ALA A 173 10.13 23.92 -2.97
C ALA A 173 11.12 23.52 -1.87
N SER A 174 12.08 24.36 -1.51
CA SER A 174 13.05 24.06 -0.45
C SER A 174 12.42 23.97 0.94
N ASN A 175 11.39 24.74 1.22
CA ASN A 175 10.64 24.68 2.50
C ASN A 175 9.71 23.44 2.57
N LEU A 176 9.26 22.91 1.44
CA LEU A 176 8.48 21.69 1.36
C LEU A 176 9.32 20.41 1.58
N PHE A 177 10.63 20.47 1.31
CA PHE A 177 11.55 19.35 1.53
C PHE A 177 11.91 19.12 3.00
N ILE A 178 11.62 20.07 3.91
CA ILE A 178 11.79 19.86 5.35
C ILE A 178 10.61 19.05 5.88
N LYS A 179 10.64 17.74 5.64
CA LYS A 179 9.63 16.84 6.19
C LYS A 179 9.64 16.87 7.71
N LYS A 180 8.49 17.12 8.32
CA LYS A 180 8.33 17.01 9.78
C LYS A 180 8.62 15.57 10.21
N ARG A 181 9.06 15.41 11.46
CA ARG A 181 9.31 14.10 12.06
C ARG A 181 8.14 13.69 12.93
N CYS A 182 7.74 12.44 12.83
CA CYS A 182 6.71 11.87 13.67
C CYS A 182 7.14 11.87 15.15
N HIS A 183 6.31 12.41 16.01
CA HIS A 183 6.57 12.49 17.46
C HIS A 183 6.49 11.11 18.15
N ILE A 184 5.90 10.09 17.51
CA ILE A 184 5.78 8.74 18.07
C ILE A 184 6.99 7.89 17.69
N CYS A 185 7.37 7.81 16.41
CA CYS A 185 8.40 6.88 15.93
C CYS A 185 9.62 7.56 15.28
N GLY A 186 9.64 8.88 15.18
CA GLY A 186 10.77 9.63 14.60
C GLY A 186 10.89 9.59 13.07
N THR A 187 10.06 8.80 12.38
CA THR A 187 10.06 8.70 10.91
C THR A 187 9.57 10.00 10.28
N SER A 188 9.96 10.26 9.03
CA SER A 188 9.46 11.41 8.27
C SER A 188 7.95 11.32 8.09
N MET A 189 7.30 12.48 7.97
CA MET A 189 5.85 12.55 7.76
C MET A 189 5.55 13.00 6.34
N ASP A 190 4.58 12.36 5.69
CA ASP A 190 4.06 12.80 4.41
C ASP A 190 3.01 13.89 4.64
N ASN A 191 3.01 14.93 3.83
CA ASN A 191 2.09 16.04 3.98
C ASN A 191 0.99 15.99 2.91
N TYR A 192 -0.23 16.36 3.32
CA TYR A 192 -1.39 16.38 2.46
C TYR A 192 -2.22 17.63 2.72
N LEU A 193 -2.80 18.21 1.68
CA LEU A 193 -3.80 19.27 1.78
C LEU A 193 -5.16 18.65 2.04
N ILE A 194 -5.85 19.15 3.06
CA ILE A 194 -7.27 18.87 3.33
C ILE A 194 -8.13 19.89 2.57
N ASP A 195 -7.77 21.15 2.69
CA ASP A 195 -8.37 22.30 2.01
C ASP A 195 -7.39 23.48 1.98
N GLU A 196 -7.82 24.64 1.51
CA GLU A 196 -6.97 25.84 1.38
C GLU A 196 -6.42 26.37 2.72
N ASN A 197 -6.98 25.93 3.85
CA ASN A 197 -6.61 26.41 5.19
C ASN A 197 -6.04 25.33 6.10
N ARG A 198 -6.06 24.07 5.69
CA ARG A 198 -5.63 22.96 6.54
C ARG A 198 -4.77 21.95 5.80
N LYS A 199 -3.65 21.62 6.43
CA LYS A 199 -2.80 20.49 6.06
C LYS A 199 -2.81 19.43 7.13
N ILE A 200 -2.63 18.16 6.73
CA ILE A 200 -2.35 17.05 7.62
C ILE A 200 -1.00 16.43 7.25
N HIS A 201 -0.16 16.24 8.25
CA HIS A 201 1.06 15.46 8.12
C HIS A 201 0.79 14.08 8.71
N VAL A 202 1.00 13.03 7.94
CA VAL A 202 0.76 11.65 8.33
C VAL A 202 2.10 10.92 8.39
N CYS A 203 2.33 10.17 9.44
CA CYS A 203 3.55 9.36 9.56
C CYS A 203 3.71 8.45 8.34
N ALA A 204 4.91 8.40 7.77
CA ALA A 204 5.19 7.51 6.64
C ALA A 204 4.99 6.03 6.99
N ASN A 205 5.10 5.66 8.28
CA ASN A 205 4.81 4.32 8.77
C ASN A 205 3.31 4.08 9.08
N ASN A 206 2.38 4.99 8.73
CA ASN A 206 0.96 4.73 8.89
C ASN A 206 0.53 3.61 7.92
N PRO A 207 -0.25 2.61 8.35
CA PRO A 207 -1.04 2.53 9.59
C PRO A 207 -0.34 1.96 10.83
N GLU A 208 0.88 1.45 10.75
CA GLU A 208 1.61 0.87 11.90
C GLU A 208 1.94 1.91 12.98
N CYS A 209 2.13 3.15 12.57
CA CYS A 209 2.27 4.30 13.45
C CYS A 209 1.10 5.26 13.24
N SER A 210 0.34 5.52 14.29
CA SER A 210 -0.81 6.42 14.28
C SER A 210 -0.44 7.92 14.37
N GLY A 211 0.83 8.27 14.19
CA GLY A 211 1.30 9.64 14.28
C GLY A 211 0.75 10.53 13.16
N PHE A 212 0.10 11.61 13.52
CA PHE A 212 -0.29 12.68 12.60
C PHE A 212 -0.18 14.05 13.27
N LEU A 213 -0.12 15.12 12.46
CA LEU A 213 -0.16 16.51 12.90
C LEU A 213 -1.07 17.30 11.98
N LEU A 214 -1.92 18.11 12.55
CA LEU A 214 -2.71 19.09 11.81
C LEU A 214 -1.99 20.42 11.81
N GLU A 215 -2.05 21.10 10.70
CA GLU A 215 -1.50 22.45 10.52
C GLU A 215 -2.58 23.34 9.91
N GLU A 216 -2.86 24.45 10.57
CA GLU A 216 -3.81 25.48 10.11
C GLU A 216 -3.01 26.65 9.55
N GLY A 217 -3.42 27.16 8.40
CA GLY A 217 -2.76 28.28 7.72
C GLY A 217 -3.43 28.56 6.37
N GLN A 218 -2.85 29.45 5.59
CA GLN A 218 -3.23 29.64 4.18
C GLN A 218 -2.24 28.86 3.31
N PHE A 219 -2.74 27.85 2.62
CA PHE A 219 -1.98 27.02 1.72
C PHE A 219 -2.50 27.27 0.29
N LYS A 220 -1.61 27.65 -0.60
CA LYS A 220 -1.92 27.87 -2.02
C LYS A 220 -1.66 26.61 -2.83
#